data_d593e759daaa2fe2bb4081d53f87d481
#
_entry.id   d593e759daaa2fe2bb4081d53f87d481
#
_cell.length_a   1.000
_cell.length_b   1.000
_cell.length_c   1.000
_cell.angle_alpha   90.00
_cell.angle_beta   90.00
_cell.angle_gamma   90.00
#
_symmetry.space_group_name_H-M   'P 1'
#
loop_
_entity.id
_entity.type
_entity.pdbx_description
1 polymer ?
#
loop_
_entity_poly.entity_id
_entity_poly.type
_entity_poly.pdbx_seq_one_letter_code
_entity_poly.pdbx_strand_id
1 'polypeptide(L)'
;MSLENLSCQKSFGGWHKRYKHHSDVLGCDMTFAVYLPPQAEQGGKLPVLYWLSGLTCTDENFMQKAGAQRMAAELGLIIVAPDTSPRGLGVPGDPDNAWDFGLGAGFYLNATQEPWAKHYRMHDYVVQELPALVEAHFPASDKRGISGHSMGGHGALVCALRNPGRYLSVSAFSPINNPMDCPWGQKAFSRYLGEERSKWREWDACVLISEASEQLPLLVDQGDRDDFLAVQLKPEALQQAAKAAGHRLEL
;
A
#
# COMPACT_ATOMS: atom_id res chain seq x y z
N MET A 1 0.58 -4.30 -21.70
CA MET A 1 0.16 -5.36 -20.76
C MET A 1 -1.32 -5.64 -20.98
N SER A 2 -1.72 -6.92 -21.03
CA SER A 2 -3.12 -7.32 -21.16
C SER A 2 -3.76 -7.45 -19.78
N LEU A 3 -5.00 -6.97 -19.62
CA LEU A 3 -5.79 -7.15 -18.41
C LEU A 3 -6.83 -8.26 -18.64
N GLU A 4 -6.82 -9.26 -17.79
CA GLU A 4 -7.86 -10.29 -17.70
C GLU A 4 -8.90 -9.85 -16.65
N ASN A 5 -10.15 -9.64 -17.07
CA ASN A 5 -11.23 -9.31 -16.14
C ASN A 5 -11.71 -10.60 -15.43
N LEU A 6 -11.55 -10.64 -14.11
CA LEU A 6 -11.94 -11.77 -13.27
C LEU A 6 -13.39 -11.66 -12.78
N SER A 7 -13.85 -10.44 -12.50
CA SER A 7 -15.21 -10.17 -12.06
C SER A 7 -15.65 -8.74 -12.35
N CYS A 8 -16.96 -8.52 -12.48
CA CYS A 8 -17.56 -7.23 -12.72
C CYS A 8 -18.95 -7.16 -12.06
N GLN A 9 -19.13 -6.27 -11.10
CA GLN A 9 -20.36 -6.17 -10.30
C GLN A 9 -20.76 -4.70 -10.14
N LYS A 10 -22.07 -4.42 -10.21
CA LYS A 10 -22.62 -3.09 -9.92
C LYS A 10 -22.53 -2.80 -8.43
N SER A 11 -22.07 -1.60 -8.08
CA SER A 11 -21.98 -1.11 -6.71
C SER A 11 -22.17 0.40 -6.69
N PHE A 12 -23.14 0.92 -5.95
CA PHE A 12 -23.45 2.36 -5.80
C PHE A 12 -23.48 3.14 -7.14
N GLY A 13 -24.11 2.55 -8.15
CA GLY A 13 -24.22 3.15 -9.49
C GLY A 13 -22.97 3.03 -10.37
N GLY A 14 -21.84 2.68 -9.78
CA GLY A 14 -20.57 2.40 -10.48
C GLY A 14 -20.30 0.91 -10.64
N TRP A 15 -19.03 0.57 -10.84
CA TRP A 15 -18.59 -0.79 -11.09
C TRP A 15 -17.45 -1.19 -10.16
N HIS A 16 -17.61 -2.27 -9.42
CA HIS A 16 -16.52 -2.99 -8.75
C HIS A 16 -16.04 -4.10 -9.69
N LYS A 17 -14.77 -4.05 -10.06
CA LYS A 17 -14.14 -5.01 -10.98
C LYS A 17 -12.86 -5.54 -10.38
N ARG A 18 -12.49 -6.78 -10.75
CA ARG A 18 -11.20 -7.38 -10.44
C ARG A 18 -10.48 -7.75 -11.72
N TYR A 19 -9.19 -7.55 -11.71
CA TYR A 19 -8.34 -7.85 -12.85
C TYR A 19 -7.11 -8.64 -12.44
N LYS A 20 -6.65 -9.46 -13.36
CA LYS A 20 -5.34 -10.11 -13.33
C LYS A 20 -4.49 -9.59 -14.47
N HIS A 21 -3.20 -9.42 -14.22
CA HIS A 21 -2.22 -9.08 -15.24
C HIS A 21 -0.86 -9.70 -14.90
N HIS A 22 -0.01 -9.86 -15.89
CA HIS A 22 1.40 -10.16 -15.64
C HIS A 22 2.11 -8.88 -15.20
N SER A 23 2.82 -8.93 -14.07
CA SER A 23 3.68 -7.85 -13.61
C SER A 23 5.11 -8.12 -14.05
N ASP A 24 5.67 -7.20 -14.83
CA ASP A 24 7.08 -7.27 -15.23
C ASP A 24 8.01 -6.97 -14.06
N VAL A 25 7.58 -6.08 -13.14
CA VAL A 25 8.33 -5.71 -11.93
C VAL A 25 8.44 -6.87 -10.95
N LEU A 26 7.35 -7.65 -10.79
CA LEU A 26 7.32 -8.77 -9.83
C LEU A 26 7.62 -10.12 -10.49
N GLY A 27 7.65 -10.18 -11.83
CA GLY A 27 7.91 -11.42 -12.59
C GLY A 27 6.87 -12.51 -12.31
N CYS A 28 5.64 -12.15 -12.03
CA CYS A 28 4.52 -13.07 -11.77
C CYS A 28 3.18 -12.41 -12.09
N ASP A 29 2.12 -13.20 -12.05
CA ASP A 29 0.76 -12.67 -12.19
C ASP A 29 0.33 -11.98 -10.91
N MET A 30 -0.27 -10.79 -11.05
CA MET A 30 -0.83 -10.01 -9.97
C MET A 30 -2.31 -9.76 -10.16
N THR A 31 -3.03 -9.64 -9.04
CA THR A 31 -4.43 -9.21 -9.02
C THR A 31 -4.58 -7.85 -8.38
N PHE A 32 -5.56 -7.09 -8.85
CA PHE A 32 -6.02 -5.88 -8.19
C PHE A 32 -7.53 -5.70 -8.39
N ALA A 33 -8.16 -5.09 -7.42
CA ALA A 33 -9.54 -4.63 -7.52
C ALA A 33 -9.58 -3.15 -7.90
N VAL A 34 -10.58 -2.75 -8.68
CA VAL A 34 -10.84 -1.35 -9.00
C VAL A 34 -12.33 -1.04 -8.83
N TYR A 35 -12.63 0.06 -8.16
CA TYR A 35 -13.95 0.66 -8.18
C TYR A 35 -13.95 1.86 -9.13
N LEU A 36 -14.84 1.83 -10.11
CA LEU A 36 -15.10 2.93 -11.04
C LEU A 36 -16.41 3.59 -10.64
N PRO A 37 -16.41 4.86 -10.20
CA PRO A 37 -17.64 5.56 -9.81
C PRO A 37 -18.51 5.85 -11.05
N PRO A 38 -19.81 6.20 -10.89
CA PRO A 38 -20.69 6.48 -12.01
C PRO A 38 -20.15 7.53 -12.99
N GLN A 39 -19.39 8.50 -12.48
CA GLN A 39 -18.77 9.57 -13.27
C GLN A 39 -17.73 9.05 -14.27
N ALA A 40 -17.22 7.84 -14.09
CA ALA A 40 -16.29 7.22 -15.03
C ALA A 40 -16.90 6.95 -16.43
N GLU A 41 -18.24 6.91 -16.51
CA GLU A 41 -18.98 6.73 -17.77
C GLU A 41 -19.32 8.08 -18.45
N GLN A 42 -19.08 9.22 -17.77
CA GLN A 42 -19.46 10.55 -18.26
C GLN A 42 -18.34 11.23 -19.08
N GLY A 43 -17.21 10.59 -19.24
CA GLY A 43 -16.01 11.15 -19.85
C GLY A 43 -15.17 11.98 -18.88
N GLY A 44 -13.92 12.25 -19.28
CA GLY A 44 -12.95 12.91 -18.42
C GLY A 44 -12.17 11.93 -17.54
N LYS A 45 -11.12 12.45 -16.91
CA LYS A 45 -10.24 11.68 -16.01
C LYS A 45 -10.54 12.00 -14.56
N LEU A 46 -10.60 10.98 -13.71
CA LEU A 46 -10.95 11.07 -12.31
C LEU A 46 -9.72 10.84 -11.39
N PRO A 47 -9.71 11.43 -10.20
CA PRO A 47 -8.67 11.15 -9.21
C PRO A 47 -8.72 9.70 -8.74
N VAL A 48 -7.58 9.20 -8.28
CA VAL A 48 -7.41 7.80 -7.85
C VAL A 48 -6.94 7.74 -6.41
N LEU A 49 -7.59 6.91 -5.60
CA LEU A 49 -7.10 6.47 -4.30
C LEU A 49 -6.54 5.06 -4.42
N TYR A 50 -5.25 4.92 -4.16
CA TYR A 50 -4.60 3.62 -4.00
C TYR A 50 -4.73 3.17 -2.55
N TRP A 51 -5.40 2.02 -2.35
CA TRP A 51 -5.53 1.40 -1.04
C TRP A 51 -4.59 0.23 -0.87
N LEU A 52 -3.79 0.25 0.19
CA LEU A 52 -2.87 -0.82 0.55
C LEU A 52 -3.40 -1.58 1.76
N SER A 53 -3.64 -2.88 1.60
CA SER A 53 -4.17 -3.72 2.67
C SER A 53 -3.07 -4.24 3.60
N GLY A 54 -3.47 -4.72 4.79
CA GLY A 54 -2.58 -5.24 5.82
C GLY A 54 -2.13 -6.69 5.58
N LEU A 55 -1.42 -7.24 6.55
CA LEU A 55 -0.95 -8.63 6.55
C LEU A 55 -2.08 -9.61 6.26
N THR A 56 -1.78 -10.65 5.49
CA THR A 56 -2.67 -11.75 5.07
C THR A 56 -3.80 -11.37 4.12
N CYS A 57 -4.03 -10.10 3.89
CA CYS A 57 -5.07 -9.61 2.98
C CYS A 57 -4.72 -9.84 1.50
N THR A 58 -5.73 -9.66 0.65
CA THR A 58 -5.65 -9.62 -0.81
C THR A 58 -6.25 -8.32 -1.33
N ASP A 59 -6.40 -8.19 -2.63
CA ASP A 59 -7.12 -7.11 -3.31
C ASP A 59 -8.60 -6.99 -2.90
N GLU A 60 -9.19 -8.03 -2.30
CA GLU A 60 -10.62 -8.10 -2.00
C GLU A 60 -11.00 -7.59 -0.60
N ASN A 61 -10.12 -7.73 0.39
CA ASN A 61 -10.51 -7.50 1.80
C ASN A 61 -11.11 -6.11 2.05
N PHE A 62 -10.44 -5.06 1.58
CA PHE A 62 -10.93 -3.69 1.71
C PHE A 62 -12.23 -3.50 0.91
N MET A 63 -12.23 -3.93 -0.33
CA MET A 63 -13.35 -3.73 -1.24
C MET A 63 -14.64 -4.39 -0.77
N GLN A 64 -14.54 -5.49 -0.03
CA GLN A 64 -15.70 -6.23 0.51
C GLN A 64 -16.13 -5.71 1.89
N LYS A 65 -15.21 -5.17 2.70
CA LYS A 65 -15.47 -4.90 4.12
C LYS A 65 -15.60 -3.43 4.48
N ALA A 66 -14.90 -2.53 3.78
CA ALA A 66 -14.81 -1.12 4.18
C ALA A 66 -16.03 -0.26 3.78
N GLY A 67 -16.82 -0.68 2.79
CA GLY A 67 -17.97 0.09 2.32
C GLY A 67 -17.62 1.42 1.66
N ALA A 68 -16.36 1.61 1.27
CA ALA A 68 -15.83 2.87 0.73
C ALA A 68 -16.44 3.27 -0.63
N GLN A 69 -17.00 2.32 -1.37
CA GLN A 69 -17.56 2.53 -2.70
C GLN A 69 -18.70 3.57 -2.71
N ARG A 70 -19.47 3.66 -1.62
CA ARG A 70 -20.55 4.65 -1.51
C ARG A 70 -19.98 6.08 -1.58
N MET A 71 -19.00 6.36 -0.72
CA MET A 71 -18.38 7.69 -0.69
C MET A 71 -17.58 7.97 -1.96
N ALA A 72 -16.91 6.95 -2.51
CA ALA A 72 -16.20 7.07 -3.78
C ALA A 72 -17.14 7.40 -4.96
N ALA A 73 -18.39 6.87 -4.96
CA ALA A 73 -19.40 7.23 -5.95
C ALA A 73 -19.83 8.69 -5.81
N GLU A 74 -20.04 9.17 -4.58
CA GLU A 74 -20.43 10.55 -4.30
C GLU A 74 -19.33 11.55 -4.71
N LEU A 75 -18.07 11.22 -4.45
CA LEU A 75 -16.91 12.08 -4.72
C LEU A 75 -16.35 11.97 -6.16
N GLY A 76 -16.79 11.02 -6.95
CA GLY A 76 -16.21 10.77 -8.28
C GLY A 76 -14.77 10.23 -8.18
N LEU A 77 -14.48 9.36 -7.20
CA LEU A 77 -13.16 8.85 -6.89
C LEU A 77 -12.99 7.40 -7.36
N ILE A 78 -11.97 7.12 -8.13
CA ILE A 78 -11.56 5.74 -8.43
C ILE A 78 -10.81 5.17 -7.22
N ILE A 79 -11.13 3.94 -6.81
CA ILE A 79 -10.34 3.22 -5.80
C ILE A 79 -9.63 2.05 -6.48
N VAL A 80 -8.34 1.89 -6.19
CA VAL A 80 -7.52 0.77 -6.66
C VAL A 80 -6.90 0.07 -5.45
N ALA A 81 -7.15 -1.24 -5.32
CA ALA A 81 -6.62 -2.06 -4.23
C ALA A 81 -5.85 -3.25 -4.83
N PRO A 82 -4.50 -3.24 -4.81
CA PRO A 82 -3.71 -4.40 -5.23
C PRO A 82 -3.69 -5.50 -4.18
N ASP A 83 -3.27 -6.70 -4.57
CA ASP A 83 -2.85 -7.74 -3.64
C ASP A 83 -1.65 -7.26 -2.80
N THR A 84 -1.46 -7.84 -1.64
CA THR A 84 -0.48 -7.43 -0.63
C THR A 84 0.91 -8.04 -0.82
N SER A 85 1.03 -8.97 -1.74
CA SER A 85 2.30 -9.60 -2.14
C SER A 85 2.19 -10.23 -3.53
N PRO A 86 3.31 -10.54 -4.17
CA PRO A 86 3.33 -11.50 -5.26
C PRO A 86 2.81 -12.86 -4.77
N ARG A 87 2.19 -13.63 -5.68
CA ARG A 87 1.70 -14.98 -5.43
C ARG A 87 1.86 -15.85 -6.69
N GLY A 88 1.73 -17.16 -6.51
CA GLY A 88 1.70 -18.11 -7.61
C GLY A 88 2.90 -19.06 -7.65
N LEU A 89 2.94 -19.86 -8.70
CA LEU A 89 3.96 -20.88 -8.86
C LEU A 89 5.36 -20.26 -8.98
N GLY A 90 6.28 -20.70 -8.12
CA GLY A 90 7.66 -20.22 -8.11
C GLY A 90 7.90 -18.96 -7.28
N VAL A 91 6.86 -18.33 -6.73
CA VAL A 91 7.02 -17.22 -5.78
C VAL A 91 7.31 -17.78 -4.39
N PRO A 92 8.48 -17.44 -3.79
CA PRO A 92 8.85 -17.96 -2.47
C PRO A 92 7.97 -17.35 -1.36
N GLY A 93 7.48 -18.20 -0.47
CA GLY A 93 6.82 -17.80 0.78
C GLY A 93 7.78 -17.82 1.97
N ASP A 94 7.22 -17.84 3.18
CA ASP A 94 7.98 -18.14 4.39
C ASP A 94 8.31 -19.65 4.42
N PRO A 95 9.57 -20.04 4.65
CA PRO A 95 9.94 -21.45 4.79
C PRO A 95 9.19 -22.19 5.90
N ASP A 96 8.79 -21.48 6.95
CA ASP A 96 8.06 -22.01 8.09
C ASP A 96 6.53 -21.81 7.96
N ASN A 97 6.05 -21.31 6.79
CA ASN A 97 4.65 -20.96 6.53
C ASN A 97 4.05 -19.96 7.53
N ALA A 98 4.86 -19.06 8.09
CA ALA A 98 4.37 -18.02 8.95
C ALA A 98 3.53 -17.00 8.16
N TRP A 99 2.43 -16.55 8.76
CA TRP A 99 1.48 -15.62 8.14
C TRP A 99 1.99 -14.19 8.03
N ASP A 100 2.99 -13.82 8.80
CA ASP A 100 3.55 -12.48 8.93
C ASP A 100 4.78 -12.23 8.05
N PHE A 101 5.09 -13.14 7.12
CA PHE A 101 6.18 -13.02 6.16
C PHE A 101 5.88 -13.75 4.85
N GLY A 102 6.41 -13.29 3.74
CA GLY A 102 6.21 -13.90 2.43
C GLY A 102 4.84 -13.61 1.83
N LEU A 103 4.07 -14.65 1.52
CA LEU A 103 2.76 -14.53 0.87
C LEU A 103 1.77 -13.77 1.76
N GLY A 104 1.22 -12.68 1.24
CA GLY A 104 0.35 -11.78 1.99
C GLY A 104 1.09 -10.80 2.92
N ALA A 105 2.41 -10.72 2.83
CA ALA A 105 3.27 -9.93 3.72
C ALA A 105 4.45 -9.26 2.97
N GLY A 106 4.17 -8.61 1.85
CA GLY A 106 5.20 -7.98 1.00
C GLY A 106 5.79 -6.68 1.54
N PHE A 107 5.25 -6.14 2.64
CA PHE A 107 5.70 -4.92 3.34
C PHE A 107 5.91 -3.69 2.43
N TYR A 108 5.42 -3.73 1.19
CA TYR A 108 5.51 -2.64 0.21
C TYR A 108 6.92 -2.05 0.04
N LEU A 109 7.92 -2.91 0.17
CA LEU A 109 9.33 -2.61 -0.05
C LEU A 109 9.86 -3.32 -1.33
N ASN A 110 11.13 -3.09 -1.66
CA ASN A 110 11.85 -3.85 -2.68
C ASN A 110 12.89 -4.75 -1.99
N ALA A 111 12.65 -6.05 -2.00
CA ALA A 111 13.58 -7.03 -1.42
C ALA A 111 14.91 -7.04 -2.19
N THR A 112 16.00 -7.24 -1.45
CA THR A 112 17.37 -7.34 -1.97
C THR A 112 18.01 -8.68 -1.70
N GLN A 113 17.36 -9.52 -0.90
CA GLN A 113 17.88 -10.83 -0.51
C GLN A 113 17.18 -11.97 -1.26
N GLU A 114 17.97 -12.92 -1.75
CA GLU A 114 17.42 -14.14 -2.33
C GLU A 114 16.80 -15.06 -1.26
N PRO A 115 15.74 -15.77 -1.59
CA PRO A 115 15.11 -15.90 -2.92
C PRO A 115 14.03 -14.85 -3.21
N TRP A 116 13.80 -13.86 -2.33
CA TRP A 116 12.70 -12.90 -2.44
C TRP A 116 12.98 -11.74 -3.40
N ALA A 117 14.25 -11.37 -3.60
CA ALA A 117 14.65 -10.21 -4.41
C ALA A 117 14.04 -10.19 -5.82
N LYS A 118 13.82 -11.37 -6.40
CA LYS A 118 13.25 -11.52 -7.74
C LYS A 118 11.79 -11.08 -7.83
N HIS A 119 11.00 -11.35 -6.79
CA HIS A 119 9.55 -11.20 -6.85
C HIS A 119 8.98 -10.15 -5.88
N TYR A 120 9.63 -9.89 -4.75
CA TYR A 120 9.11 -8.98 -3.72
C TYR A 120 9.61 -7.55 -3.94
N ARG A 121 9.15 -6.92 -5.02
CA ARG A 121 9.42 -5.52 -5.36
C ARG A 121 8.12 -4.70 -5.32
N MET A 122 7.39 -4.87 -4.23
CA MET A 122 6.05 -4.30 -4.08
C MET A 122 6.04 -2.76 -4.10
N HIS A 123 7.12 -2.10 -3.67
CA HIS A 123 7.24 -0.64 -3.78
C HIS A 123 7.21 -0.19 -5.25
N ASP A 124 8.08 -0.75 -6.09
CA ASP A 124 8.13 -0.38 -7.51
C ASP A 124 6.82 -0.71 -8.23
N TYR A 125 6.20 -1.83 -7.87
CA TYR A 125 4.90 -2.21 -8.40
C TYR A 125 3.83 -1.17 -8.06
N VAL A 126 3.69 -0.79 -6.80
CA VAL A 126 2.65 0.15 -6.32
C VAL A 126 2.91 1.58 -6.79
N VAL A 127 4.17 1.99 -6.84
CA VAL A 127 4.52 3.39 -7.16
C VAL A 127 4.63 3.62 -8.66
N GLN A 128 5.03 2.63 -9.45
CA GLN A 128 5.33 2.82 -10.88
C GLN A 128 4.40 2.00 -11.78
N GLU A 129 4.43 0.66 -11.69
CA GLU A 129 3.76 -0.21 -12.66
C GLU A 129 2.24 -0.13 -12.55
N LEU A 130 1.68 -0.28 -11.35
CA LEU A 130 0.24 -0.25 -11.14
C LEU A 130 -0.41 1.09 -11.55
N PRO A 131 0.13 2.27 -11.20
CA PRO A 131 -0.42 3.54 -11.67
C PRO A 131 -0.36 3.69 -13.20
N ALA A 132 0.73 3.29 -13.84
CA ALA A 132 0.85 3.34 -15.29
C ALA A 132 -0.19 2.43 -15.96
N LEU A 133 -0.41 1.23 -15.42
CA LEU A 133 -1.43 0.30 -15.88
C LEU A 133 -2.85 0.88 -15.73
N VAL A 134 -3.14 1.45 -14.56
CA VAL A 134 -4.45 2.04 -14.24
C VAL A 134 -4.76 3.24 -15.15
N GLU A 135 -3.81 4.14 -15.34
CA GLU A 135 -3.97 5.32 -16.18
C GLU A 135 -4.09 5.00 -17.68
N ALA A 136 -3.53 3.87 -18.11
CA ALA A 136 -3.63 3.39 -19.49
C ALA A 136 -4.98 2.72 -19.82
N HIS A 137 -5.65 2.10 -18.82
CA HIS A 137 -6.82 1.25 -19.06
C HIS A 137 -8.13 1.81 -18.49
N PHE A 138 -8.07 2.81 -17.59
CA PHE A 138 -9.24 3.41 -16.95
C PHE A 138 -9.21 4.94 -17.10
N PRO A 139 -10.36 5.62 -16.90
CA PRO A 139 -10.42 7.08 -16.94
C PRO A 139 -9.77 7.72 -15.68
N ALA A 140 -8.55 7.30 -15.39
CA ALA A 140 -7.77 7.75 -14.24
C ALA A 140 -6.90 8.96 -14.58
N SER A 141 -6.84 9.96 -13.71
CA SER A 141 -5.92 11.08 -13.79
C SER A 141 -4.63 10.79 -13.00
N ASP A 142 -3.67 11.70 -13.14
CA ASP A 142 -2.43 11.70 -12.35
C ASP A 142 -2.60 12.25 -10.92
N LYS A 143 -3.84 12.65 -10.54
CA LYS A 143 -4.17 13.05 -9.17
C LYS A 143 -4.35 11.80 -8.31
N ARG A 144 -3.35 11.52 -7.47
CA ARG A 144 -3.28 10.30 -6.67
C ARG A 144 -3.30 10.61 -5.19
N GLY A 145 -4.14 9.91 -4.45
CA GLY A 145 -4.02 9.72 -3.00
C GLY A 145 -3.56 8.30 -2.70
N ILE A 146 -2.94 8.10 -1.55
CA ILE A 146 -2.58 6.77 -1.08
C ILE A 146 -3.06 6.57 0.35
N SER A 147 -3.58 5.39 0.61
CA SER A 147 -4.11 5.03 1.93
C SER A 147 -3.87 3.56 2.21
N GLY A 148 -3.90 3.18 3.47
CA GLY A 148 -3.72 1.77 3.81
C GLY A 148 -3.95 1.48 5.29
N HIS A 149 -4.03 0.19 5.62
CA HIS A 149 -4.25 -0.30 6.97
C HIS A 149 -3.09 -1.20 7.41
N SER A 150 -2.62 -1.06 8.66
CA SER A 150 -1.61 -1.92 9.29
C SER A 150 -0.29 -1.92 8.48
N MET A 151 0.17 -3.07 7.97
CA MET A 151 1.27 -3.17 7.02
C MET A 151 1.04 -2.27 5.77
N GLY A 152 -0.21 -2.14 5.31
CA GLY A 152 -0.55 -1.24 4.21
C GLY A 152 -0.50 0.24 4.58
N GLY A 153 -0.80 0.58 5.84
CA GLY A 153 -0.61 1.92 6.38
C GLY A 153 0.87 2.32 6.40
N HIS A 154 1.74 1.39 6.84
CA HIS A 154 3.19 1.51 6.66
C HIS A 154 3.56 1.73 5.19
N GLY A 155 3.04 0.89 4.30
CA GLY A 155 3.28 1.01 2.87
C GLY A 155 2.86 2.37 2.29
N ALA A 156 1.69 2.90 2.69
CA ALA A 156 1.20 4.20 2.25
C ALA A 156 2.13 5.33 2.67
N LEU A 157 2.57 5.34 3.93
CA LEU A 157 3.53 6.31 4.45
C LEU A 157 4.87 6.25 3.71
N VAL A 158 5.43 5.06 3.56
CA VAL A 158 6.73 4.87 2.89
C VAL A 158 6.66 5.23 1.41
N CYS A 159 5.63 4.76 0.69
CA CYS A 159 5.47 5.08 -0.72
C CYS A 159 5.36 6.58 -0.97
N ALA A 160 4.68 7.31 -0.10
CA ALA A 160 4.54 8.75 -0.26
C ALA A 160 5.81 9.51 0.14
N LEU A 161 6.38 9.23 1.30
CA LEU A 161 7.57 9.94 1.80
C LEU A 161 8.82 9.71 0.93
N ARG A 162 8.93 8.55 0.28
CA ARG A 162 10.01 8.25 -0.68
C ARG A 162 9.82 8.87 -2.06
N ASN A 163 8.61 9.33 -2.38
CA ASN A 163 8.27 9.82 -3.72
C ASN A 163 7.60 11.18 -3.65
N PRO A 164 8.33 12.25 -3.28
CA PRO A 164 7.80 13.61 -3.19
C PRO A 164 7.07 14.04 -4.46
N GLY A 165 5.94 14.74 -4.32
CA GLY A 165 5.12 15.22 -5.42
C GLY A 165 4.27 14.17 -6.13
N ARG A 166 4.36 12.89 -5.73
CA ARG A 166 3.63 11.81 -6.41
C ARG A 166 2.20 11.63 -5.90
N TYR A 167 1.96 11.93 -4.64
CA TYR A 167 0.66 11.81 -3.98
C TYR A 167 0.22 13.14 -3.39
N LEU A 168 -1.07 13.44 -3.44
CA LEU A 168 -1.66 14.68 -2.90
C LEU A 168 -2.03 14.56 -1.43
N SER A 169 -2.21 13.34 -0.93
CA SER A 169 -2.56 13.05 0.47
C SER A 169 -2.20 11.63 0.84
N VAL A 170 -1.97 11.42 2.14
CA VAL A 170 -1.76 10.10 2.75
C VAL A 170 -2.69 9.93 3.93
N SER A 171 -3.36 8.78 4.01
CA SER A 171 -4.12 8.37 5.19
C SER A 171 -3.73 6.96 5.60
N ALA A 172 -3.26 6.78 6.82
CA ALA A 172 -2.80 5.50 7.33
C ALA A 172 -3.63 5.08 8.56
N PHE A 173 -4.26 3.92 8.48
CA PHE A 173 -5.12 3.37 9.54
C PHE A 173 -4.35 2.31 10.30
N SER A 174 -4.20 2.48 11.61
CA SER A 174 -3.43 1.58 12.50
C SER A 174 -2.10 1.12 11.87
N PRO A 175 -1.26 2.05 11.35
CA PRO A 175 -0.06 1.67 10.61
C PRO A 175 1.03 1.06 11.50
N ILE A 176 1.87 0.20 10.91
CA ILE A 176 3.16 -0.14 11.52
C ILE A 176 4.08 1.08 11.32
N ASN A 177 4.17 1.94 12.31
CA ASN A 177 4.80 3.26 12.17
C ASN A 177 6.33 3.21 12.15
N ASN A 178 6.93 2.29 12.93
CA ASN A 178 8.37 2.16 13.08
C ASN A 178 8.79 0.69 12.93
N PRO A 179 8.81 0.16 11.69
CA PRO A 179 9.12 -1.25 11.45
C PRO A 179 10.54 -1.64 11.85
N MET A 180 11.49 -0.72 11.83
CA MET A 180 12.84 -1.00 12.32
C MET A 180 12.88 -1.40 13.80
N ASP A 181 11.83 -1.10 14.56
CA ASP A 181 11.80 -1.22 16.01
C ASP A 181 10.58 -2.00 16.54
N CYS A 182 9.95 -2.79 15.67
CA CYS A 182 8.89 -3.71 16.05
C CYS A 182 9.15 -5.12 15.50
N PRO A 183 8.65 -6.18 16.17
CA PRO A 183 8.92 -7.58 15.78
C PRO A 183 8.57 -7.92 14.33
N TRP A 184 7.40 -7.52 13.84
CA TRP A 184 7.00 -7.78 12.44
C TRP A 184 7.94 -7.13 11.43
N GLY A 185 8.28 -5.87 11.65
CA GLY A 185 9.18 -5.14 10.77
C GLY A 185 10.60 -5.69 10.80
N GLN A 186 11.13 -5.99 11.99
CA GLN A 186 12.47 -6.58 12.13
C GLN A 186 12.56 -7.93 11.41
N LYS A 187 11.56 -8.80 11.57
CA LYS A 187 11.48 -10.08 10.86
C LYS A 187 11.45 -9.90 9.34
N ALA A 188 10.60 -8.99 8.85
CA ALA A 188 10.49 -8.74 7.42
C ALA A 188 11.76 -8.11 6.85
N PHE A 189 12.32 -7.10 7.51
CA PHE A 189 13.47 -6.37 7.01
C PHE A 189 14.75 -7.19 7.04
N SER A 190 15.00 -7.97 8.10
CA SER A 190 16.18 -8.86 8.13
C SER A 190 16.16 -9.87 6.99
N ARG A 191 15.00 -10.41 6.64
CA ARG A 191 14.86 -11.39 5.56
C ARG A 191 14.84 -10.75 4.16
N TYR A 192 14.09 -9.65 3.97
CA TYR A 192 13.99 -9.00 2.66
C TYR A 192 15.20 -8.13 2.31
N LEU A 193 15.80 -7.45 3.30
CA LEU A 193 16.86 -6.44 3.09
C LEU A 193 18.21 -6.88 3.64
N GLY A 194 18.25 -7.98 4.42
CA GLY A 194 19.44 -8.46 5.13
C GLY A 194 19.65 -7.79 6.48
N GLU A 195 20.68 -8.21 7.21
CA GLU A 195 20.92 -7.83 8.61
C GLU A 195 21.47 -6.39 8.79
N GLU A 196 21.86 -5.73 7.70
CA GLU A 196 22.42 -4.40 7.74
C GLU A 196 21.34 -3.34 7.98
N ARG A 197 21.15 -2.93 9.22
CA ARG A 197 20.08 -1.98 9.63
C ARG A 197 20.14 -0.61 8.94
N SER A 198 21.28 -0.20 8.42
CA SER A 198 21.41 1.04 7.63
C SER A 198 20.53 1.01 6.38
N LYS A 199 20.33 -0.17 5.77
CA LYS A 199 19.47 -0.37 4.59
C LYS A 199 17.98 -0.38 4.92
N TRP A 200 17.61 -0.51 6.19
CA TRP A 200 16.22 -0.49 6.64
C TRP A 200 15.65 0.93 6.73
N ARG A 201 16.56 1.92 6.94
CA ARG A 201 16.20 3.33 7.15
C ARG A 201 15.32 3.89 6.05
N GLU A 202 15.58 3.54 4.80
CA GLU A 202 14.82 3.98 3.64
C GLU A 202 13.40 3.36 3.54
N TRP A 203 13.07 2.45 4.46
CA TRP A 203 11.76 1.78 4.55
C TRP A 203 11.05 2.02 5.87
N ASP A 204 11.51 2.97 6.68
CA ASP A 204 10.92 3.30 7.98
C ASP A 204 10.33 4.72 7.96
N ALA A 205 9.02 4.83 8.21
CA ALA A 205 8.32 6.11 8.13
C ALA A 205 8.82 7.13 9.16
N CYS A 206 9.28 6.70 10.36
CA CYS A 206 9.83 7.60 11.37
C CYS A 206 11.16 8.22 10.91
N VAL A 207 11.96 7.47 10.18
CA VAL A 207 13.21 7.98 9.60
C VAL A 207 12.90 8.91 8.42
N LEU A 208 12.07 8.44 7.49
CA LEU A 208 11.73 9.17 6.27
C LEU A 208 11.09 10.53 6.55
N ILE A 209 10.19 10.61 7.54
CA ILE A 209 9.53 11.88 7.88
C ILE A 209 10.52 12.90 8.47
N SER A 210 11.57 12.43 9.13
CA SER A 210 12.63 13.31 9.65
C SER A 210 13.53 13.88 8.55
N GLU A 211 13.56 13.24 7.40
CA GLU A 211 14.37 13.60 6.23
C GLU A 211 13.52 14.20 5.09
N ALA A 212 12.19 14.28 5.27
CA ALA A 212 11.24 14.70 4.24
C ALA A 212 11.42 16.17 3.85
N SER A 213 11.55 16.43 2.55
CA SER A 213 11.59 17.78 1.99
C SER A 213 10.21 18.36 1.67
N GLU A 214 9.19 17.50 1.55
CA GLU A 214 7.82 17.88 1.22
C GLU A 214 6.94 17.83 2.48
N GLN A 215 6.09 18.83 2.64
CA GLN A 215 5.08 18.90 3.70
C GLN A 215 3.74 18.32 3.21
N LEU A 216 3.72 17.02 2.97
CA LEU A 216 2.52 16.32 2.52
C LEU A 216 1.51 16.20 3.67
N PRO A 217 0.20 16.47 3.47
CA PRO A 217 -0.81 16.22 4.49
C PRO A 217 -0.89 14.74 4.85
N LEU A 218 -0.59 14.42 6.10
CA LEU A 218 -0.64 13.08 6.66
C LEU A 218 -1.75 12.95 7.69
N LEU A 219 -2.62 11.96 7.52
CA LEU A 219 -3.59 11.52 8.51
C LEU A 219 -3.21 10.13 9.01
N VAL A 220 -3.13 9.96 10.31
CA VAL A 220 -3.03 8.65 10.96
C VAL A 220 -4.22 8.47 11.87
N ASP A 221 -4.96 7.38 11.70
CA ASP A 221 -6.08 7.01 12.57
C ASP A 221 -5.72 5.72 13.32
N GLN A 222 -5.77 5.76 14.66
CA GLN A 222 -5.30 4.68 15.52
C GLN A 222 -6.26 4.42 16.67
N GLY A 223 -6.73 3.18 16.79
CA GLY A 223 -7.52 2.75 17.94
C GLY A 223 -6.66 2.62 19.22
N ASP A 224 -7.14 3.19 20.32
CA ASP A 224 -6.45 3.19 21.62
C ASP A 224 -6.46 1.83 22.35
N ARG A 225 -7.33 0.91 21.87
CA ARG A 225 -7.48 -0.46 22.40
C ARG A 225 -7.02 -1.55 21.42
N ASP A 226 -6.19 -1.19 20.45
CA ASP A 226 -5.63 -2.15 19.53
C ASP A 226 -4.61 -3.05 20.26
N ASP A 227 -4.77 -4.36 20.17
CA ASP A 227 -3.91 -5.35 20.84
C ASP A 227 -2.45 -5.26 20.35
N PHE A 228 -2.22 -4.73 19.17
CA PHE A 228 -0.89 -4.57 18.57
C PHE A 228 -0.25 -3.19 18.84
N LEU A 229 -1.00 -2.26 19.46
CA LEU A 229 -0.61 -0.86 19.63
C LEU A 229 0.82 -0.70 20.17
N ALA A 230 1.08 -1.28 21.34
CA ALA A 230 2.33 -1.06 22.06
C ALA A 230 3.54 -1.80 21.44
N VAL A 231 3.32 -2.98 20.86
CA VAL A 231 4.40 -3.86 20.40
C VAL A 231 4.73 -3.66 18.93
N GLN A 232 3.72 -3.48 18.09
CA GLN A 232 3.87 -3.49 16.63
C GLN A 232 3.62 -2.12 15.99
N LEU A 233 2.60 -1.38 16.43
CA LEU A 233 2.13 -0.19 15.70
C LEU A 233 2.86 1.10 16.10
N LYS A 234 3.06 1.35 17.39
CA LYS A 234 3.88 2.45 17.95
C LYS A 234 3.60 3.83 17.34
N PRO A 235 2.36 4.33 17.36
CA PRO A 235 2.02 5.63 16.76
C PRO A 235 2.78 6.81 17.34
N GLU A 236 3.15 6.74 18.63
CA GLU A 236 3.92 7.79 19.31
C GLU A 236 5.30 8.02 18.68
N ALA A 237 5.92 6.97 18.12
CA ALA A 237 7.22 7.08 17.45
C ALA A 237 7.12 7.99 16.21
N LEU A 238 6.10 7.79 15.38
CA LEU A 238 5.86 8.62 14.21
C LEU A 238 5.47 10.05 14.61
N GLN A 239 4.63 10.20 15.65
CA GLN A 239 4.21 11.52 16.15
C GLN A 239 5.41 12.33 16.63
N GLN A 240 6.33 11.70 17.38
CA GLN A 240 7.56 12.34 17.86
C GLN A 240 8.47 12.73 16.69
N ALA A 241 8.67 11.83 15.73
CA ALA A 241 9.48 12.10 14.54
C ALA A 241 8.91 13.27 13.70
N ALA A 242 7.60 13.27 13.44
CA ALA A 242 6.91 14.32 12.74
C ALA A 242 7.04 15.68 13.46
N LYS A 243 6.82 15.69 14.76
CA LYS A 243 6.97 16.91 15.60
C LYS A 243 8.39 17.44 15.55
N ALA A 244 9.39 16.58 15.68
CA ALA A 244 10.80 16.98 15.62
C ALA A 244 11.21 17.56 14.27
N ALA A 245 10.62 17.04 13.17
CA ALA A 245 10.83 17.51 11.82
C ALA A 245 9.98 18.75 11.44
N GLY A 246 9.05 19.18 12.30
CA GLY A 246 8.08 20.22 11.97
C GLY A 246 7.08 19.79 10.89
N HIS A 247 6.90 18.47 10.70
CA HIS A 247 5.99 17.93 9.72
C HIS A 247 4.56 17.88 10.28
N ARG A 248 3.58 18.30 9.47
CA ARG A 248 2.16 18.27 9.86
C ARG A 248 1.63 16.85 9.83
N LEU A 249 1.28 16.33 10.98
CA LEU A 249 0.63 15.03 11.17
C LEU A 249 -0.65 15.24 11.99
N GLU A 250 -1.77 14.72 11.50
CA GLU A 250 -3.02 14.55 12.24
C GLU A 250 -3.09 13.10 12.73
N LEU A 251 -3.15 12.92 14.08
CA LEU A 251 -3.21 11.62 14.74
C LEU A 251 -4.39 11.61 15.73
#